data_7120084ff5c0fb600b724ec7b6224255
#
_entry.id   7120084ff5c0fb600b724ec7b6224255
#
_cell.length_a   1.000
_cell.length_b   1.000
_cell.length_c   1.000
_cell.angle_alpha   90.00
_cell.angle_beta   90.00
_cell.angle_gamma   90.00
#
_symmetry.space_group_name_H-M   'P 1'
#
loop_
_entity.id
_entity.type
_entity.pdbx_description
1 polymer ?
#
loop_
_entity_poly.entity_id
_entity_poly.type
_entity_poly.pdbx_seq_one_letter_code
_entity_poly.pdbx_strand_id
1 'polypeptide(L)'
;IGTGMSLRYLDNSYTWDGLLSKIAIDLFGDDREYLNIKSRYCEDGRFQYEEIAEELQSKFDKVLENDPDGRFKEINDKFFENMRAGNTLSRFKIYISTLLSQLNYKDNSNTELSELKKARKNVGSIITTNYDKLAQDIFEFNPLIGNDILLSNPYGSVYKIHGCVDDPSKIIITKKDYEKFKEKYELIRAQLLSLFIHNPIIFLGYNVGDENIKEILKTIFTYVEPNSPSANKIRRNFLLVEYEPESNNEDIVEHDIDITGFSTIRINKIKTDNFSQIYKALAELTLPISAMDVRKFQSIAKEIYTGGNIKVSFTEDMDNLNNSDKVVAIGSTKTISYNFQTTSEMMSNYFKIIEEENSQLLKLIDKHSIASTQYFPIYGFSRICSDIHKEAVLKRQQKEKLDHFIEEINRRCKNNYSSIQSILDDENISDTYKNDAIAWGIWNNQLSEDEVENYLKNFVNKKNTHYKRLLCMFDYKKYADTV
;
A
#
# COMPACT_ATOMS: atom_id res chain seq x y z
N ILE A 1 1.17 7.18 -8.94
CA ILE A 1 0.30 6.04 -9.29
C ILE A 1 -0.93 6.56 -10.01
N GLY A 2 -1.24 6.01 -11.20
CA GLY A 2 -2.40 6.33 -12.02
C GLY A 2 -3.42 5.19 -12.07
N THR A 3 -4.51 5.42 -12.81
CA THR A 3 -5.67 4.52 -12.91
C THR A 3 -5.29 3.12 -13.41
N GLY A 4 -4.28 2.99 -14.27
CA GLY A 4 -3.81 1.69 -14.77
C GLY A 4 -3.40 0.71 -13.68
N MET A 5 -2.95 1.20 -12.51
CA MET A 5 -2.65 0.33 -11.36
C MET A 5 -3.93 -0.26 -10.75
N SER A 6 -4.97 0.55 -10.59
CA SER A 6 -6.26 0.04 -10.11
C SER A 6 -6.88 -0.92 -11.11
N LEU A 7 -6.82 -0.62 -12.42
CA LEU A 7 -7.28 -1.50 -13.49
C LEU A 7 -6.53 -2.84 -13.54
N ARG A 8 -5.25 -2.85 -13.16
CA ARG A 8 -4.44 -4.07 -13.13
C ARG A 8 -4.85 -5.00 -11.99
N TYR A 9 -5.17 -4.46 -10.81
CA TYR A 9 -5.32 -5.25 -9.58
C TYR A 9 -6.75 -5.36 -9.04
N LEU A 10 -7.67 -4.50 -9.49
CA LEU A 10 -9.04 -4.46 -8.98
C LEU A 10 -10.05 -4.78 -10.07
N ASP A 11 -11.07 -5.61 -9.75
CA ASP A 11 -12.18 -5.89 -10.65
C ASP A 11 -13.14 -4.72 -10.79
N ASN A 12 -13.30 -3.93 -9.72
CA ASN A 12 -14.21 -2.78 -9.65
C ASN A 12 -13.50 -1.45 -9.88
N SER A 13 -12.57 -1.39 -10.82
CA SER A 13 -11.91 -0.15 -11.22
C SER A 13 -12.26 0.23 -12.64
N TYR A 14 -12.17 1.52 -12.96
CA TYR A 14 -12.62 2.07 -14.22
C TYR A 14 -11.65 3.12 -14.74
N THR A 15 -11.53 3.21 -16.07
CA THR A 15 -11.01 4.42 -16.72
C THR A 15 -12.00 5.58 -16.52
N TRP A 16 -11.62 6.81 -16.84
CA TRP A 16 -12.54 7.94 -16.85
C TRP A 16 -13.80 7.65 -17.67
N ASP A 17 -13.59 7.20 -18.91
CA ASP A 17 -14.66 6.81 -19.82
C ASP A 17 -15.56 5.71 -19.23
N GLY A 18 -14.92 4.66 -18.72
CA GLY A 18 -15.62 3.54 -18.12
C GLY A 18 -16.41 3.90 -16.87
N LEU A 19 -15.89 4.79 -16.01
CA LEU A 19 -16.59 5.24 -14.80
C LEU A 19 -17.86 6.03 -15.16
N LEU A 20 -17.74 7.01 -16.05
CA LEU A 20 -18.87 7.84 -16.45
C LEU A 20 -19.92 7.03 -17.22
N SER A 21 -19.48 6.12 -18.11
CA SER A 21 -20.37 5.17 -18.78
C SER A 21 -21.11 4.26 -17.79
N LYS A 22 -20.39 3.69 -16.82
CA LYS A 22 -21.00 2.84 -15.76
C LYS A 22 -22.07 3.58 -14.97
N ILE A 23 -21.79 4.82 -14.55
CA ILE A 23 -22.75 5.66 -13.83
C ILE A 23 -24.00 5.91 -14.70
N ALA A 24 -23.81 6.22 -15.98
CA ALA A 24 -24.93 6.46 -16.89
C ALA A 24 -25.77 5.20 -17.14
N ILE A 25 -25.14 4.05 -17.33
CA ILE A 25 -25.83 2.76 -17.45
C ILE A 25 -26.63 2.45 -16.19
N ASP A 26 -26.06 2.67 -15.02
CA ASP A 26 -26.75 2.48 -13.76
C ASP A 26 -27.93 3.45 -13.60
N LEU A 27 -27.82 4.66 -14.13
CA LEU A 27 -28.86 5.68 -14.03
C LEU A 27 -29.99 5.46 -15.03
N PHE A 28 -29.66 5.19 -16.29
CA PHE A 28 -30.61 5.18 -17.42
C PHE A 28 -30.94 3.77 -17.92
N GLY A 29 -30.20 2.74 -17.52
CA GLY A 29 -30.38 1.36 -17.95
C GLY A 29 -29.56 0.98 -19.18
N ASP A 30 -29.05 1.94 -19.95
CA ASP A 30 -28.17 1.73 -21.10
C ASP A 30 -27.15 2.90 -21.26
N ASP A 31 -26.25 2.78 -22.23
CA ASP A 31 -25.18 3.75 -22.50
C ASP A 31 -25.57 4.89 -23.46
N ARG A 32 -26.78 4.89 -24.03
CA ARG A 32 -27.18 5.82 -25.10
C ARG A 32 -27.07 7.26 -24.66
N GLU A 33 -27.56 7.55 -23.46
CA GLU A 33 -27.50 8.91 -22.92
C GLU A 33 -26.05 9.36 -22.67
N TYR A 34 -25.19 8.43 -22.22
CA TYR A 34 -23.77 8.69 -22.09
C TYR A 34 -23.13 9.04 -23.42
N LEU A 35 -23.40 8.25 -24.46
CA LEU A 35 -22.88 8.49 -25.81
C LEU A 35 -23.38 9.82 -26.38
N ASN A 36 -24.65 10.21 -26.10
CA ASN A 36 -25.19 11.51 -26.46
C ASN A 36 -24.44 12.65 -25.76
N ILE A 37 -24.18 12.54 -24.47
CA ILE A 37 -23.40 13.53 -23.72
C ILE A 37 -21.98 13.59 -24.29
N LYS A 38 -21.33 12.44 -24.41
CA LYS A 38 -19.92 12.32 -24.86
C LYS A 38 -19.72 12.92 -26.26
N SER A 39 -20.69 12.77 -27.16
CA SER A 39 -20.60 13.32 -28.52
C SER A 39 -20.58 14.85 -28.57
N ARG A 40 -21.18 15.52 -27.57
CA ARG A 40 -21.19 16.99 -27.49
C ARG A 40 -19.87 17.60 -27.01
N TYR A 41 -19.09 16.84 -26.28
CA TYR A 41 -17.83 17.27 -25.64
C TYR A 41 -16.62 16.57 -26.28
N CYS A 42 -16.63 16.47 -27.62
CA CYS A 42 -15.51 15.96 -28.41
C CYS A 42 -14.93 17.11 -29.24
N GLU A 43 -13.70 17.52 -28.95
CA GLU A 43 -12.96 18.55 -29.68
C GLU A 43 -11.65 17.92 -30.22
N ASP A 44 -11.41 18.04 -31.51
CA ASP A 44 -10.24 17.51 -32.21
C ASP A 44 -9.94 16.02 -31.88
N GLY A 45 -10.99 15.21 -31.75
CA GLY A 45 -10.89 13.79 -31.42
C GLY A 45 -10.60 13.48 -29.96
N ARG A 46 -10.59 14.50 -29.08
CA ARG A 46 -10.40 14.35 -27.64
C ARG A 46 -11.71 14.62 -26.89
N PHE A 47 -11.99 13.79 -25.90
CA PHE A 47 -13.17 13.96 -25.04
C PHE A 47 -12.81 14.77 -23.79
N GLN A 48 -13.64 15.75 -23.48
CA GLN A 48 -13.52 16.60 -22.29
C GLN A 48 -14.31 15.95 -21.14
N TYR A 49 -13.68 15.03 -20.44
CA TYR A 49 -14.36 14.19 -19.43
C TYR A 49 -14.88 14.97 -18.25
N GLU A 50 -14.27 16.08 -17.86
CA GLU A 50 -14.73 16.97 -16.79
C GLU A 50 -16.05 17.67 -17.16
N GLU A 51 -16.25 18.03 -18.42
CA GLU A 51 -17.51 18.59 -18.95
C GLU A 51 -18.58 17.51 -19.01
N ILE A 52 -18.23 16.33 -19.48
CA ILE A 52 -19.13 15.16 -19.52
C ILE A 52 -19.60 14.81 -18.10
N ALA A 53 -18.67 14.81 -17.13
CA ALA A 53 -19.00 14.53 -15.74
C ALA A 53 -19.95 15.60 -15.14
N GLU A 54 -19.76 16.87 -15.47
CA GLU A 54 -20.63 17.96 -14.99
C GLU A 54 -22.05 17.82 -15.53
N GLU A 55 -22.21 17.52 -16.82
CA GLU A 55 -23.54 17.31 -17.39
C GLU A 55 -24.19 16.04 -16.81
N LEU A 56 -23.42 14.95 -16.70
CA LEU A 56 -23.92 13.70 -16.13
C LEU A 56 -24.32 13.89 -14.66
N GLN A 57 -23.55 14.64 -13.86
CA GLN A 57 -23.95 15.00 -12.49
C GLN A 57 -25.30 15.72 -12.46
N SER A 58 -25.49 16.72 -13.34
CA SER A 58 -26.76 17.46 -13.39
C SER A 58 -27.97 16.56 -13.70
N LYS A 59 -27.77 15.57 -14.59
CA LYS A 59 -28.82 14.57 -14.91
C LYS A 59 -29.03 13.60 -13.75
N PHE A 60 -27.94 13.13 -13.11
CA PHE A 60 -27.97 12.26 -11.96
C PHE A 60 -28.78 12.89 -10.81
N ASP A 61 -28.48 14.13 -10.46
CA ASP A 61 -29.14 14.84 -9.40
C ASP A 61 -30.64 14.99 -9.69
N LYS A 62 -31.04 15.35 -10.92
CA LYS A 62 -32.46 15.48 -11.33
C LYS A 62 -33.22 14.16 -11.23
N VAL A 63 -32.63 13.05 -11.63
CA VAL A 63 -33.29 11.73 -11.54
C VAL A 63 -33.54 11.37 -10.08
N LEU A 64 -32.53 11.54 -9.20
CA LEU A 64 -32.65 11.22 -7.79
C LEU A 64 -33.57 12.18 -7.02
N GLU A 65 -33.72 13.43 -7.47
CA GLU A 65 -34.68 14.37 -6.93
C GLU A 65 -36.12 13.98 -7.25
N ASN A 66 -36.38 13.46 -8.46
CA ASN A 66 -37.71 13.07 -8.90
C ASN A 66 -38.14 11.70 -8.35
N ASP A 67 -37.20 10.85 -7.93
CA ASP A 67 -37.47 9.52 -7.36
C ASP A 67 -36.62 9.29 -6.10
N PRO A 68 -36.97 9.94 -4.97
CA PRO A 68 -36.19 9.91 -3.74
C PRO A 68 -36.07 8.53 -3.10
N ASP A 69 -37.10 7.71 -3.24
CA ASP A 69 -37.19 6.36 -2.65
C ASP A 69 -36.92 5.23 -3.65
N GLY A 70 -36.47 5.58 -4.87
CA GLY A 70 -36.20 4.65 -5.93
C GLY A 70 -34.89 3.87 -5.76
N ARG A 71 -34.37 3.42 -6.88
CA ARG A 71 -33.13 2.57 -6.93
C ARG A 71 -31.93 3.16 -6.16
N PHE A 72 -31.82 4.48 -6.09
CA PHE A 72 -30.72 5.19 -5.42
C PHE A 72 -31.09 5.75 -4.05
N LYS A 73 -32.09 5.16 -3.37
CA LYS A 73 -32.55 5.60 -2.06
C LYS A 73 -31.41 5.80 -1.05
N GLU A 74 -30.48 4.85 -0.96
CA GLU A 74 -29.33 4.94 -0.03
C GLU A 74 -28.44 6.17 -0.29
N ILE A 75 -28.30 6.58 -1.55
CA ILE A 75 -27.54 7.78 -1.93
C ILE A 75 -28.29 9.04 -1.49
N ASN A 76 -29.62 9.07 -1.69
CA ASN A 76 -30.47 10.17 -1.22
C ASN A 76 -30.48 10.26 0.31
N ASP A 77 -30.58 9.13 1.02
CA ASP A 77 -30.55 9.09 2.49
C ASP A 77 -29.26 9.71 3.02
N LYS A 78 -28.10 9.29 2.49
CA LYS A 78 -26.79 9.86 2.82
C LYS A 78 -26.69 11.35 2.46
N PHE A 79 -27.24 11.76 1.31
CA PHE A 79 -27.27 13.15 0.91
C PHE A 79 -28.08 14.01 1.89
N PHE A 80 -29.31 13.60 2.23
CA PHE A 80 -30.14 14.33 3.17
C PHE A 80 -29.59 14.34 4.59
N GLU A 81 -28.96 13.27 5.03
CA GLU A 81 -28.25 13.21 6.32
C GLU A 81 -27.14 14.28 6.39
N ASN A 82 -26.29 14.35 5.37
CA ASN A 82 -25.23 15.35 5.28
C ASN A 82 -25.80 16.77 5.22
N MET A 83 -26.85 17.01 4.42
CA MET A 83 -27.49 18.33 4.34
C MET A 83 -28.08 18.78 5.69
N ARG A 84 -28.71 17.88 6.46
CA ARG A 84 -29.17 18.18 7.84
C ARG A 84 -28.07 18.50 8.80
N ALA A 85 -26.87 17.88 8.60
CA ALA A 85 -25.67 18.17 9.37
C ALA A 85 -24.94 19.45 8.93
N GLY A 86 -25.48 20.18 7.93
CA GLY A 86 -24.86 21.41 7.41
C GLY A 86 -23.71 21.18 6.41
N ASN A 87 -23.52 19.95 5.95
CA ASN A 87 -22.48 19.59 4.98
C ASN A 87 -23.08 19.56 3.56
N THR A 88 -22.48 20.33 2.64
CA THR A 88 -22.86 20.31 1.23
C THR A 88 -22.12 19.18 0.51
N LEU A 89 -22.83 18.12 0.15
CA LEU A 89 -22.29 16.96 -0.53
C LEU A 89 -23.12 16.61 -1.76
N SER A 90 -22.47 16.33 -2.90
CA SER A 90 -23.14 15.95 -4.14
C SER A 90 -23.58 14.48 -4.12
N ARG A 91 -24.81 14.17 -4.53
CA ARG A 91 -25.30 12.80 -4.74
C ARG A 91 -24.39 12.01 -5.68
N PHE A 92 -23.95 12.66 -6.75
CA PHE A 92 -23.04 12.08 -7.74
C PHE A 92 -21.71 11.63 -7.10
N LYS A 93 -21.11 12.47 -6.24
CA LYS A 93 -19.87 12.13 -5.54
C LYS A 93 -20.06 11.06 -4.46
N ILE A 94 -21.22 11.05 -3.78
CA ILE A 94 -21.59 9.96 -2.86
C ILE A 94 -21.66 8.65 -3.62
N TYR A 95 -22.25 8.64 -4.82
CA TYR A 95 -22.37 7.44 -5.64
C TYR A 95 -21.00 6.93 -6.12
N ILE A 96 -20.13 7.80 -6.62
CA ILE A 96 -18.76 7.46 -7.01
C ILE A 96 -18.00 6.84 -5.82
N SER A 97 -18.11 7.47 -4.65
CA SER A 97 -17.50 6.96 -3.43
C SER A 97 -18.01 5.55 -3.08
N THR A 98 -19.32 5.34 -3.16
CA THR A 98 -19.93 4.02 -2.90
C THR A 98 -19.44 2.97 -3.90
N LEU A 99 -19.36 3.32 -5.20
CA LEU A 99 -18.96 2.43 -6.29
C LEU A 99 -17.49 1.95 -6.15
N LEU A 100 -16.62 2.84 -5.68
CA LEU A 100 -15.17 2.60 -5.60
C LEU A 100 -14.65 2.31 -4.17
N SER A 101 -15.54 2.21 -3.18
CA SER A 101 -15.16 2.06 -1.76
C SER A 101 -14.55 0.71 -1.42
N GLN A 102 -14.97 -0.34 -2.11
CA GLN A 102 -14.49 -1.70 -1.88
C GLN A 102 -13.26 -1.98 -2.75
N LEU A 103 -12.28 -2.71 -2.20
CA LEU A 103 -11.13 -3.20 -2.93
C LEU A 103 -11.37 -4.67 -3.30
N ASN A 104 -11.92 -4.90 -4.48
CA ASN A 104 -12.13 -6.25 -5.00
C ASN A 104 -10.89 -6.65 -5.80
N TYR A 105 -9.95 -7.31 -5.15
CA TYR A 105 -8.72 -7.75 -5.79
C TYR A 105 -8.97 -8.88 -6.78
N LYS A 106 -8.27 -8.84 -7.92
CA LYS A 106 -8.27 -9.92 -8.91
C LYS A 106 -7.53 -11.15 -8.36
N ASP A 107 -8.02 -12.34 -8.67
CA ASP A 107 -7.50 -13.60 -8.13
C ASP A 107 -5.99 -13.81 -8.34
N ASN A 108 -5.44 -13.36 -9.49
CA ASN A 108 -4.04 -13.55 -9.85
C ASN A 108 -3.10 -12.40 -9.38
N SER A 109 -3.58 -11.45 -8.62
CA SER A 109 -2.83 -10.25 -8.26
C SER A 109 -1.86 -10.44 -7.08
N ASN A 110 -2.05 -11.45 -6.25
CA ASN A 110 -1.37 -11.62 -4.96
C ASN A 110 0.16 -11.67 -5.07
N THR A 111 0.69 -12.41 -6.03
CA THR A 111 2.16 -12.55 -6.21
C THR A 111 2.81 -11.22 -6.53
N GLU A 112 2.26 -10.48 -7.50
CA GLU A 112 2.79 -9.20 -7.93
C GLU A 112 2.62 -8.11 -6.85
N LEU A 113 1.50 -8.11 -6.14
CA LEU A 113 1.25 -7.22 -5.01
C LEU A 113 2.17 -7.50 -3.83
N SER A 114 2.56 -8.75 -3.60
CA SER A 114 3.53 -9.09 -2.56
C SER A 114 4.91 -8.47 -2.84
N GLU A 115 5.36 -8.48 -4.10
CA GLU A 115 6.59 -7.79 -4.49
C GLU A 115 6.48 -6.26 -4.33
N LEU A 116 5.32 -5.68 -4.68
CA LEU A 116 5.08 -4.26 -4.50
C LEU A 116 5.10 -3.86 -3.00
N LYS A 117 4.56 -4.70 -2.12
CA LYS A 117 4.63 -4.48 -0.67
C LYS A 117 6.07 -4.47 -0.14
N LYS A 118 6.95 -5.31 -0.68
CA LYS A 118 8.39 -5.32 -0.33
C LYS A 118 9.08 -4.01 -0.72
N ALA A 119 8.69 -3.40 -1.84
CA ALA A 119 9.24 -2.12 -2.30
C ALA A 119 8.95 -0.96 -1.33
N ARG A 120 7.96 -1.09 -0.44
CA ARG A 120 7.57 -0.09 0.56
C ARG A 120 8.73 0.45 1.39
N LYS A 121 9.74 -0.38 1.69
CA LYS A 121 10.90 0.04 2.49
C LYS A 121 11.68 1.19 1.82
N ASN A 122 11.73 1.22 0.50
CA ASN A 122 12.47 2.19 -0.30
C ASN A 122 11.60 3.32 -0.88
N VAL A 123 10.27 3.21 -0.77
CA VAL A 123 9.33 4.24 -1.26
C VAL A 123 9.08 5.28 -0.18
N GLY A 124 9.36 6.55 -0.47
CA GLY A 124 9.13 7.69 0.43
C GLY A 124 7.64 7.99 0.55
N SER A 125 7.00 8.30 -0.57
CA SER A 125 5.59 8.69 -0.65
C SER A 125 4.96 8.21 -1.95
N ILE A 126 3.65 8.23 -1.98
CA ILE A 126 2.84 7.97 -3.17
C ILE A 126 2.08 9.23 -3.54
N ILE A 127 2.06 9.57 -4.83
CA ILE A 127 1.22 10.61 -5.39
C ILE A 127 0.24 9.94 -6.34
N THR A 128 -1.06 10.20 -6.18
CA THR A 128 -2.09 9.56 -7.00
C THR A 128 -3.27 10.47 -7.29
N THR A 129 -3.83 10.30 -8.49
CA THR A 129 -5.12 10.90 -8.89
C THR A 129 -6.29 9.95 -8.67
N ASN A 130 -6.04 8.69 -8.31
CA ASN A 130 -7.09 7.68 -8.12
C ASN A 130 -7.87 7.94 -6.83
N TYR A 131 -9.18 7.73 -6.88
CA TYR A 131 -10.08 7.90 -5.73
C TYR A 131 -10.07 6.72 -4.77
N ASP A 132 -9.83 5.49 -5.28
CA ASP A 132 -9.81 4.23 -4.50
C ASP A 132 -8.70 4.20 -3.43
N LYS A 133 -8.73 3.18 -2.59
CA LYS A 133 -7.79 3.01 -1.48
C LYS A 133 -6.63 2.05 -1.76
N LEU A 134 -6.41 1.64 -3.00
CA LEU A 134 -5.38 0.66 -3.36
C LEU A 134 -3.99 1.06 -2.83
N ALA A 135 -3.58 2.31 -3.05
CA ALA A 135 -2.27 2.79 -2.61
C ALA A 135 -2.13 2.81 -1.08
N GLN A 136 -3.19 3.18 -0.35
CA GLN A 136 -3.18 3.16 1.11
C GLN A 136 -3.09 1.75 1.65
N ASP A 137 -3.82 0.81 1.05
CA ASP A 137 -3.85 -0.60 1.47
C ASP A 137 -2.50 -1.29 1.25
N ILE A 138 -1.89 -1.11 0.07
CA ILE A 138 -0.61 -1.74 -0.27
C ILE A 138 0.54 -1.17 0.56
N PHE A 139 0.64 0.17 0.64
CA PHE A 139 1.78 0.84 1.27
C PHE A 139 1.57 1.13 2.76
N GLU A 140 0.35 1.00 3.29
CA GLU A 140 -0.04 1.40 4.66
C GLU A 140 0.45 2.82 5.00
N PHE A 141 0.38 3.72 4.03
CA PHE A 141 0.74 5.13 4.20
C PHE A 141 -0.50 5.96 4.49
N ASN A 142 -0.32 7.07 5.21
CA ASN A 142 -1.42 7.96 5.57
C ASN A 142 -1.93 8.74 4.34
N PRO A 143 -3.24 8.69 4.03
CA PRO A 143 -3.81 9.50 2.96
C PRO A 143 -3.86 10.98 3.37
N LEU A 144 -3.46 11.84 2.45
CA LEU A 144 -3.54 13.29 2.58
C LEU A 144 -4.42 13.82 1.46
N ILE A 145 -5.50 14.52 1.80
CA ILE A 145 -6.54 14.95 0.87
C ILE A 145 -6.71 16.47 0.97
N GLY A 146 -6.70 17.16 -0.17
CA GLY A 146 -6.90 18.61 -0.20
C GLY A 146 -5.83 19.35 0.61
N ASN A 147 -6.22 20.23 1.51
CA ASN A 147 -5.29 21.06 2.28
C ASN A 147 -4.38 20.28 3.24
N ASP A 148 -4.73 19.04 3.59
CA ASP A 148 -3.87 18.20 4.44
C ASP A 148 -2.52 17.92 3.76
N ILE A 149 -2.46 18.02 2.43
CA ILE A 149 -1.23 17.90 1.65
C ILE A 149 -0.20 18.96 2.08
N LEU A 150 -0.63 20.15 2.47
CA LEU A 150 0.28 21.22 2.92
C LEU A 150 0.95 20.93 4.26
N LEU A 151 0.34 20.07 5.06
CA LEU A 151 0.87 19.63 6.36
C LEU A 151 1.68 18.34 6.23
N SER A 152 2.00 17.93 5.02
CA SER A 152 2.57 16.62 4.74
C SER A 152 4.01 16.47 5.19
N ASN A 153 4.29 15.26 5.60
CA ASN A 153 5.63 14.73 5.68
C ASN A 153 5.94 13.99 4.36
N PRO A 154 7.08 14.23 3.71
CA PRO A 154 7.43 13.56 2.45
C PRO A 154 7.68 12.05 2.58
N TYR A 155 7.58 11.46 3.79
CA TYR A 155 7.76 10.04 4.02
C TYR A 155 6.54 9.42 4.69
N GLY A 156 5.98 8.39 4.04
CA GLY A 156 4.83 7.65 4.56
C GLY A 156 3.47 8.29 4.29
N SER A 157 3.35 9.09 3.23
CA SER A 157 2.11 9.75 2.83
C SER A 157 1.63 9.29 1.46
N VAL A 158 0.31 9.19 1.30
CA VAL A 158 -0.37 9.07 0.00
C VAL A 158 -1.05 10.38 -0.31
N TYR A 159 -0.50 11.12 -1.26
CA TYR A 159 -1.06 12.38 -1.73
C TYR A 159 -2.22 12.12 -2.70
N LYS A 160 -3.45 12.27 -2.22
CA LYS A 160 -4.68 12.08 -2.99
C LYS A 160 -5.08 13.40 -3.66
N ILE A 161 -4.48 13.67 -4.83
CA ILE A 161 -4.59 14.98 -5.49
C ILE A 161 -6.03 15.29 -5.90
N HIS A 162 -6.76 14.28 -6.43
CA HIS A 162 -8.14 14.43 -6.87
C HIS A 162 -9.17 13.96 -5.84
N GLY A 163 -8.77 13.79 -4.57
CA GLY A 163 -9.66 13.34 -3.51
C GLY A 163 -9.63 11.84 -3.28
N CYS A 164 -10.48 11.37 -2.37
CA CYS A 164 -10.56 9.98 -1.94
C CYS A 164 -12.02 9.58 -1.68
N VAL A 165 -12.33 8.31 -1.89
CA VAL A 165 -13.66 7.73 -1.58
C VAL A 165 -14.07 7.89 -0.11
N ASP A 166 -13.11 8.05 0.81
CA ASP A 166 -13.39 8.25 2.24
C ASP A 166 -13.93 9.66 2.54
N ASP A 167 -13.70 10.65 1.64
CA ASP A 167 -14.25 12.01 1.74
C ASP A 167 -14.80 12.45 0.39
N PRO A 168 -16.05 12.08 0.05
CA PRO A 168 -16.68 12.44 -1.23
C PRO A 168 -16.72 13.94 -1.49
N SER A 169 -16.70 14.79 -0.46
CA SER A 169 -16.76 16.25 -0.60
C SER A 169 -15.52 16.82 -1.31
N LYS A 170 -14.39 16.10 -1.21
CA LYS A 170 -13.10 16.50 -1.80
C LYS A 170 -12.80 15.83 -3.15
N ILE A 171 -13.70 15.00 -3.67
CA ILE A 171 -13.54 14.40 -5.00
C ILE A 171 -13.58 15.49 -6.07
N ILE A 172 -12.58 15.51 -6.94
CA ILE A 172 -12.44 16.41 -8.08
C ILE A 172 -12.74 15.63 -9.34
N ILE A 173 -13.89 15.93 -9.99
CA ILE A 173 -14.33 15.19 -11.17
C ILE A 173 -15.06 16.07 -12.20
N THR A 174 -15.79 17.10 -11.80
CA THR A 174 -16.50 17.99 -12.69
C THR A 174 -15.60 19.16 -13.11
N LYS A 175 -15.99 19.86 -14.18
CA LYS A 175 -15.32 21.09 -14.62
C LYS A 175 -15.21 22.10 -13.48
N LYS A 176 -16.28 22.35 -12.76
CA LYS A 176 -16.28 23.26 -11.59
C LYS A 176 -15.31 22.84 -10.50
N ASP A 177 -15.13 21.52 -10.29
CA ASP A 177 -14.14 21.04 -9.33
C ASP A 177 -12.73 21.37 -9.81
N TYR A 178 -12.42 21.15 -11.09
CA TYR A 178 -11.10 21.46 -11.68
C TYR A 178 -10.80 22.96 -11.68
N GLU A 179 -11.80 23.81 -11.98
CA GLU A 179 -11.66 25.25 -11.88
C GLU A 179 -11.31 25.70 -10.46
N LYS A 180 -12.05 25.21 -9.45
CA LYS A 180 -11.75 25.46 -8.04
C LYS A 180 -10.38 24.92 -7.63
N PHE A 181 -9.99 23.76 -8.17
CA PHE A 181 -8.69 23.17 -7.91
C PHE A 181 -7.56 24.05 -8.48
N LYS A 182 -7.71 24.56 -9.69
CA LYS A 182 -6.74 25.47 -10.31
C LYS A 182 -6.57 26.77 -9.53
N GLU A 183 -7.66 27.34 -9.01
CA GLU A 183 -7.65 28.62 -8.29
C GLU A 183 -7.10 28.51 -6.85
N LYS A 184 -7.43 27.42 -6.12
CA LYS A 184 -7.20 27.34 -4.68
C LYS A 184 -6.01 26.50 -4.26
N TYR A 185 -5.39 25.76 -5.20
CA TYR A 185 -4.39 24.75 -4.87
C TYR A 185 -2.98 25.09 -5.37
N GLU A 186 -2.65 26.38 -5.56
CA GLU A 186 -1.30 26.79 -5.96
C GLU A 186 -0.21 26.30 -4.99
N LEU A 187 -0.46 26.40 -3.68
CA LEU A 187 0.49 25.94 -2.67
C LEU A 187 0.67 24.41 -2.70
N ILE A 188 -0.40 23.65 -2.91
CA ILE A 188 -0.32 22.20 -3.08
C ILE A 188 0.49 21.85 -4.32
N ARG A 189 0.28 22.57 -5.41
CA ARG A 189 1.04 22.41 -6.65
C ARG A 189 2.52 22.69 -6.44
N ALA A 190 2.86 23.76 -5.70
CA ALA A 190 4.24 24.09 -5.34
C ALA A 190 4.88 22.99 -4.46
N GLN A 191 4.12 22.44 -3.50
CA GLN A 191 4.56 21.32 -2.65
C GLN A 191 4.87 20.07 -3.48
N LEU A 192 3.96 19.69 -4.38
CA LEU A 192 4.16 18.57 -5.29
C LEU A 192 5.34 18.80 -6.23
N LEU A 193 5.48 20.01 -6.76
CA LEU A 193 6.60 20.38 -7.62
C LEU A 193 7.94 20.18 -6.91
N SER A 194 8.03 20.58 -5.64
CA SER A 194 9.23 20.36 -4.83
C SER A 194 9.56 18.86 -4.69
N LEU A 195 8.55 18.02 -4.49
CA LEU A 195 8.75 16.55 -4.43
C LEU A 195 9.28 16.00 -5.76
N PHE A 196 8.74 16.46 -6.88
CA PHE A 196 9.16 16.02 -8.23
C PHE A 196 10.58 16.44 -8.59
N ILE A 197 11.03 17.63 -8.15
CA ILE A 197 12.37 18.15 -8.46
C ILE A 197 13.44 17.43 -7.63
N HIS A 198 13.14 17.12 -6.38
CA HIS A 198 14.14 16.67 -5.42
C HIS A 198 14.25 15.15 -5.29
N ASN A 199 13.28 14.39 -5.81
CA ASN A 199 13.22 12.94 -5.63
C ASN A 199 13.16 12.19 -6.95
N PRO A 200 13.68 10.95 -7.02
CA PRO A 200 13.36 10.03 -8.10
C PRO A 200 11.86 9.72 -8.12
N ILE A 201 11.25 9.80 -9.31
CA ILE A 201 9.82 9.61 -9.51
C ILE A 201 9.60 8.47 -10.51
N ILE A 202 8.81 7.50 -10.10
CA ILE A 202 8.39 6.40 -10.97
C ILE A 202 6.89 6.51 -11.22
N PHE A 203 6.53 6.68 -12.48
CA PHE A 203 5.15 6.73 -12.92
C PHE A 203 4.65 5.31 -13.21
N LEU A 204 3.66 4.86 -12.46
CA LEU A 204 3.01 3.55 -12.60
C LEU A 204 1.53 3.73 -12.92
N GLY A 205 1.02 2.98 -13.90
CA GLY A 205 -0.39 3.03 -14.28
C GLY A 205 -0.79 4.27 -15.08
N TYR A 206 0.18 4.89 -15.73
CA TYR A 206 0.00 5.96 -16.72
C TYR A 206 0.52 5.52 -18.08
N ASN A 207 0.09 6.18 -19.12
CA ASN A 207 0.68 6.09 -20.46
C ASN A 207 1.30 7.41 -20.88
N VAL A 208 2.08 7.38 -21.95
CA VAL A 208 2.76 8.59 -22.49
C VAL A 208 1.78 9.68 -22.91
N GLY A 209 0.58 9.30 -23.32
CA GLY A 209 -0.50 10.21 -23.73
C GLY A 209 -1.26 10.88 -22.58
N ASP A 210 -1.00 10.48 -21.33
CA ASP A 210 -1.74 10.97 -20.17
C ASP A 210 -1.50 12.46 -19.93
N GLU A 211 -2.57 13.26 -20.03
CA GLU A 211 -2.50 14.71 -19.88
C GLU A 211 -2.04 15.13 -18.48
N ASN A 212 -2.34 14.34 -17.43
CA ASN A 212 -1.85 14.64 -16.08
C ASN A 212 -0.32 14.61 -16.00
N ILE A 213 0.32 13.62 -16.66
CA ILE A 213 1.79 13.55 -16.74
C ILE A 213 2.33 14.73 -17.53
N LYS A 214 1.73 15.04 -18.66
CA LYS A 214 2.15 16.18 -19.51
C LYS A 214 2.04 17.50 -18.76
N GLU A 215 0.95 17.74 -18.03
CA GLU A 215 0.78 18.95 -17.22
C GLU A 215 1.81 19.05 -16.08
N ILE A 216 2.08 17.95 -15.39
CA ILE A 216 3.12 17.90 -14.34
C ILE A 216 4.48 18.22 -14.95
N LEU A 217 4.87 17.55 -16.02
CA LEU A 217 6.15 17.78 -16.69
C LEU A 217 6.26 19.19 -17.23
N LYS A 218 5.21 19.72 -17.89
CA LYS A 218 5.15 21.09 -18.35
C LYS A 218 5.37 22.08 -17.21
N THR A 219 4.71 21.90 -16.08
CA THR A 219 4.85 22.76 -14.92
C THR A 219 6.29 22.76 -14.40
N ILE A 220 6.90 21.56 -14.26
CA ILE A 220 8.29 21.42 -13.78
C ILE A 220 9.25 22.15 -14.73
N PHE A 221 9.17 21.87 -16.03
CA PHE A 221 10.11 22.40 -17.02
C PHE A 221 9.81 23.82 -17.48
N THR A 222 8.68 24.42 -17.09
CA THR A 222 8.43 25.86 -17.27
C THR A 222 9.39 26.72 -16.43
N TYR A 223 9.78 26.23 -15.25
CA TYR A 223 10.66 26.95 -14.33
C TYR A 223 12.13 26.52 -14.42
N VAL A 224 12.47 25.60 -15.31
CA VAL A 224 13.82 25.08 -15.48
C VAL A 224 14.27 25.35 -16.93
N GLU A 225 15.41 26.02 -17.08
CA GLU A 225 15.96 26.35 -18.40
C GLU A 225 16.18 25.05 -19.22
N PRO A 226 15.60 24.94 -20.43
CA PRO A 226 15.78 23.77 -21.28
C PRO A 226 17.26 23.50 -21.55
N ASN A 227 17.67 22.21 -21.48
CA ASN A 227 19.06 21.78 -21.70
C ASN A 227 20.09 22.26 -20.66
N SER A 228 19.66 22.88 -19.55
CA SER A 228 20.56 23.20 -18.44
C SER A 228 21.00 21.92 -17.70
N PRO A 229 22.13 21.95 -16.95
CA PRO A 229 22.52 20.84 -16.08
C PRO A 229 21.43 20.44 -15.08
N SER A 230 20.67 21.41 -14.59
CA SER A 230 19.51 21.19 -13.70
C SER A 230 18.39 20.46 -14.40
N ALA A 231 18.05 20.84 -15.65
CA ALA A 231 17.04 20.12 -16.45
C ALA A 231 17.46 18.67 -16.68
N ASN A 232 18.73 18.43 -17.02
CA ASN A 232 19.23 17.08 -17.24
C ASN A 232 19.22 16.24 -15.95
N LYS A 233 19.53 16.82 -14.79
CA LYS A 233 19.45 16.16 -13.50
C LYS A 233 18.01 15.77 -13.17
N ILE A 234 17.04 16.67 -13.36
CA ILE A 234 15.62 16.42 -13.09
C ILE A 234 15.07 15.33 -14.04
N ARG A 235 15.41 15.38 -15.34
CA ARG A 235 14.99 14.37 -16.31
C ARG A 235 15.40 12.95 -15.91
N ARG A 236 16.63 12.78 -15.41
CA ARG A 236 17.15 11.49 -14.96
C ARG A 236 16.40 10.92 -13.76
N ASN A 237 15.68 11.76 -13.03
CA ASN A 237 14.86 11.31 -11.89
C ASN A 237 13.52 10.72 -12.32
N PHE A 238 13.13 10.81 -13.59
CA PHE A 238 11.82 10.32 -14.04
C PHE A 238 11.95 8.99 -14.78
N LEU A 239 11.15 8.02 -14.36
CA LEU A 239 10.93 6.75 -15.05
C LEU A 239 9.44 6.53 -15.25
N LEU A 240 8.99 6.40 -16.49
CA LEU A 240 7.65 5.98 -16.84
C LEU A 240 7.64 4.47 -17.12
N VAL A 241 6.88 3.71 -16.35
CA VAL A 241 6.58 2.31 -16.61
C VAL A 241 5.25 2.22 -17.33
N GLU A 242 5.32 1.99 -18.63
CA GLU A 242 4.15 1.87 -19.51
C GLU A 242 3.78 0.39 -19.67
N TYR A 243 2.50 0.08 -19.49
CA TYR A 243 2.00 -1.27 -19.65
C TYR A 243 1.99 -1.67 -21.14
N GLU A 244 2.61 -2.79 -21.45
CA GLU A 244 2.61 -3.42 -22.78
C GLU A 244 2.27 -4.91 -22.60
N PRO A 245 1.06 -5.35 -23.04
CA PRO A 245 0.61 -6.72 -22.81
C PRO A 245 1.63 -7.76 -23.27
N GLU A 246 1.83 -8.79 -22.45
CA GLU A 246 2.72 -9.94 -22.70
C GLU A 246 4.21 -9.60 -22.91
N SER A 247 4.60 -8.34 -22.72
CA SER A 247 5.99 -7.90 -22.85
C SER A 247 6.79 -8.16 -21.57
N ASN A 248 7.91 -8.87 -21.69
CA ASN A 248 8.89 -9.05 -20.60
C ASN A 248 10.13 -8.16 -20.81
N ASN A 249 9.97 -7.04 -21.50
CA ASN A 249 11.08 -6.14 -21.77
C ASN A 249 11.58 -5.45 -20.47
N GLU A 250 12.89 -5.40 -20.31
CA GLU A 250 13.57 -4.77 -19.17
C GLU A 250 14.42 -3.56 -19.60
N ASP A 251 14.43 -3.21 -20.89
CA ASP A 251 15.23 -2.12 -21.41
C ASP A 251 14.62 -0.75 -21.06
N ILE A 252 15.41 0.09 -20.43
CA ILE A 252 15.07 1.49 -20.19
C ILE A 252 15.59 2.32 -21.37
N VAL A 253 14.67 3.00 -22.06
CA VAL A 253 14.97 3.85 -23.20
C VAL A 253 14.62 5.32 -22.91
N GLU A 254 15.34 6.23 -23.52
CA GLU A 254 14.93 7.64 -23.53
C GLU A 254 13.71 7.82 -24.45
N HIS A 255 12.73 8.58 -23.98
CA HIS A 255 11.50 8.85 -24.70
C HIS A 255 11.17 10.35 -24.69
N ASP A 256 10.87 10.86 -25.86
CA ASP A 256 10.50 12.26 -26.05
C ASP A 256 8.98 12.43 -25.94
N ILE A 257 8.53 13.29 -25.04
CA ILE A 257 7.12 13.65 -24.84
C ILE A 257 6.89 15.04 -25.42
N ASP A 258 6.08 15.11 -26.47
CA ASP A 258 5.66 16.38 -27.05
C ASP A 258 4.51 16.98 -26.26
N ILE A 259 4.70 18.21 -25.82
CA ILE A 259 3.70 18.96 -25.06
C ILE A 259 3.23 20.14 -25.91
N THR A 260 1.95 20.20 -26.18
CA THR A 260 1.33 21.26 -26.99
C THR A 260 1.64 22.64 -26.40
N GLY A 261 2.24 23.51 -27.21
CA GLY A 261 2.63 24.86 -26.79
C GLY A 261 3.84 24.92 -25.86
N PHE A 262 4.63 23.83 -25.79
CA PHE A 262 5.85 23.73 -25.00
C PHE A 262 6.93 22.94 -25.76
N SER A 263 8.16 22.90 -25.24
CA SER A 263 9.23 22.10 -25.85
C SER A 263 9.04 20.61 -25.56
N THR A 264 9.58 19.76 -26.43
CA THR A 264 9.68 18.32 -26.19
C THR A 264 10.48 18.03 -24.92
N ILE A 265 9.94 17.20 -24.05
CA ILE A 265 10.57 16.79 -22.80
C ILE A 265 10.98 15.32 -22.90
N ARG A 266 12.26 15.06 -22.65
CA ARG A 266 12.80 13.70 -22.64
C ARG A 266 12.79 13.12 -21.24
N ILE A 267 12.27 11.88 -21.08
CA ILE A 267 12.27 11.10 -19.83
C ILE A 267 12.71 9.66 -20.09
N ASN A 268 13.05 8.95 -19.03
CA ASN A 268 13.27 7.51 -19.12
C ASN A 268 11.94 6.77 -19.18
N LYS A 269 11.86 5.75 -20.01
CA LYS A 269 10.69 4.90 -20.16
C LYS A 269 11.06 3.43 -20.30
N ILE A 270 10.25 2.57 -19.70
CA ILE A 270 10.24 1.13 -19.96
C ILE A 270 8.82 0.71 -20.34
N LYS A 271 8.70 -0.17 -21.33
CA LYS A 271 7.44 -0.80 -21.72
C LYS A 271 7.48 -2.27 -21.35
N THR A 272 6.59 -2.70 -20.46
CA THR A 272 6.60 -4.07 -19.97
C THR A 272 5.24 -4.48 -19.40
N ASP A 273 4.96 -5.79 -19.35
CA ASP A 273 3.91 -6.39 -18.54
C ASP A 273 4.47 -6.94 -17.21
N ASN A 274 5.79 -7.13 -17.13
CA ASN A 274 6.45 -7.71 -15.97
C ASN A 274 6.67 -6.68 -14.85
N PHE A 275 5.58 -6.26 -14.21
CA PHE A 275 5.62 -5.32 -13.08
C PHE A 275 6.30 -5.93 -11.85
N SER A 276 6.27 -7.26 -11.69
CA SER A 276 7.00 -7.95 -10.62
C SER A 276 8.47 -7.61 -10.61
N GLN A 277 9.14 -7.58 -11.78
CA GLN A 277 10.55 -7.21 -11.86
C GLN A 277 10.81 -5.76 -11.48
N ILE A 278 9.93 -4.86 -11.85
CA ILE A 278 10.02 -3.45 -11.43
C ILE A 278 9.94 -3.33 -9.90
N TYR A 279 8.98 -4.04 -9.29
CA TYR A 279 8.80 -4.00 -7.83
C TYR A 279 9.95 -4.67 -7.09
N LYS A 280 10.44 -5.79 -7.62
CA LYS A 280 11.61 -6.48 -7.09
C LYS A 280 12.85 -5.58 -7.15
N ALA A 281 13.11 -4.94 -8.28
CA ALA A 281 14.22 -4.00 -8.42
C ALA A 281 14.11 -2.84 -7.41
N LEU A 282 12.90 -2.30 -7.17
CA LEU A 282 12.67 -1.28 -6.14
C LEU A 282 12.89 -1.81 -4.72
N ALA A 283 12.49 -3.04 -4.45
CA ALA A 283 12.69 -3.68 -3.15
C ALA A 283 14.17 -3.98 -2.87
N GLU A 284 14.94 -4.34 -3.89
CA GLU A 284 16.36 -4.69 -3.79
C GLU A 284 17.29 -3.47 -3.76
N LEU A 285 16.80 -2.25 -3.97
CA LEU A 285 17.62 -1.05 -3.85
C LEU A 285 18.29 -0.98 -2.49
N THR A 286 19.62 -0.91 -2.50
CA THR A 286 20.43 -0.71 -1.29
C THR A 286 20.71 0.77 -1.12
N LEU A 287 19.93 1.42 -0.27
CA LEU A 287 20.08 2.83 0.06
C LEU A 287 20.86 2.97 1.38
N PRO A 288 21.76 3.96 1.51
CA PRO A 288 22.47 4.22 2.78
C PRO A 288 21.50 4.46 3.94
N ILE A 289 20.36 5.09 3.67
CA ILE A 289 19.23 5.26 4.59
C ILE A 289 17.97 4.97 3.77
N SER A 290 17.21 3.97 4.15
CA SER A 290 15.97 3.65 3.47
C SER A 290 14.85 4.65 3.84
N ALA A 291 13.83 4.77 2.99
CA ALA A 291 12.65 5.57 3.31
C ALA A 291 11.93 5.05 4.59
N MET A 292 12.02 3.77 4.86
CA MET A 292 11.51 3.15 6.09
C MET A 292 12.28 3.64 7.33
N ASP A 293 13.60 3.76 7.25
CA ASP A 293 14.42 4.24 8.37
C ASP A 293 14.10 5.71 8.68
N VAL A 294 13.89 6.52 7.64
CA VAL A 294 13.45 7.91 7.82
C VAL A 294 12.08 7.95 8.52
N ARG A 295 11.11 7.13 8.11
CA ARG A 295 9.80 7.05 8.77
C ARG A 295 9.91 6.63 10.24
N LYS A 296 10.75 5.63 10.54
CA LYS A 296 11.00 5.21 11.92
C LYS A 296 11.59 6.35 12.75
N PHE A 297 12.59 7.05 12.21
CA PHE A 297 13.17 8.21 12.87
C PHE A 297 12.15 9.31 13.13
N GLN A 298 11.31 9.63 12.15
CA GLN A 298 10.27 10.64 12.30
C GLN A 298 9.21 10.23 13.33
N SER A 299 8.85 8.95 13.40
CA SER A 299 7.93 8.44 14.43
C SER A 299 8.52 8.61 15.82
N ILE A 300 9.80 8.29 15.99
CA ILE A 300 10.52 8.49 17.26
C ILE A 300 10.59 9.98 17.62
N ALA A 301 10.96 10.84 16.67
CA ALA A 301 11.02 12.28 16.88
C ALA A 301 9.65 12.86 17.27
N LYS A 302 8.57 12.39 16.63
CA LYS A 302 7.19 12.77 16.97
C LYS A 302 6.84 12.35 18.40
N GLU A 303 7.17 11.12 18.79
CA GLU A 303 6.91 10.60 20.13
C GLU A 303 7.67 11.41 21.21
N ILE A 304 8.92 11.80 20.93
CA ILE A 304 9.71 12.72 21.78
C ILE A 304 8.98 14.05 21.94
N TYR A 305 8.59 14.66 20.81
CA TYR A 305 7.97 15.98 20.81
C TYR A 305 6.61 15.99 21.53
N THR A 306 5.86 14.90 21.46
CA THR A 306 4.56 14.76 22.14
C THR A 306 4.68 14.30 23.59
N GLY A 307 5.89 14.11 24.13
CA GLY A 307 6.14 13.74 25.52
C GLY A 307 5.94 12.27 25.85
N GLY A 308 5.93 11.39 24.83
CA GLY A 308 5.82 9.94 25.01
C GLY A 308 7.10 9.27 25.52
N ASN A 309 6.97 8.04 26.00
CA ASN A 309 8.11 7.19 26.35
C ASN A 309 8.76 6.66 25.06
N ILE A 310 10.07 6.92 24.89
CA ILE A 310 10.81 6.48 23.72
C ILE A 310 11.46 5.14 24.02
N LYS A 311 11.18 4.14 23.17
CA LYS A 311 11.97 2.92 23.09
C LYS A 311 12.94 3.03 21.93
N VAL A 312 14.23 3.06 22.22
CA VAL A 312 15.27 2.97 21.19
C VAL A 312 15.62 1.49 21.03
N SER A 313 15.37 0.94 19.85
CA SER A 313 15.80 -0.41 19.49
C SER A 313 17.04 -0.31 18.62
N PHE A 314 18.13 -0.92 19.06
CA PHE A 314 19.35 -1.07 18.26
C PHE A 314 19.14 -2.28 17.33
N THR A 315 19.33 -2.06 16.04
CA THR A 315 19.17 -3.11 15.00
C THR A 315 20.52 -3.62 14.49
N GLU A 316 21.62 -3.03 14.97
CA GLU A 316 22.98 -3.39 14.55
C GLU A 316 23.82 -3.82 15.73
N ASP A 317 24.88 -4.57 15.41
CA ASP A 317 25.87 -5.03 16.36
C ASP A 317 26.72 -3.85 16.87
N MET A 318 26.58 -3.50 18.15
CA MET A 318 27.33 -2.38 18.74
C MET A 318 28.84 -2.59 18.73
N ASP A 319 29.32 -3.84 18.65
CA ASP A 319 30.77 -4.13 18.62
C ASP A 319 31.39 -3.86 17.23
N ASN A 320 30.54 -3.73 16.19
CA ASN A 320 30.95 -3.42 14.82
C ASN A 320 30.67 -1.97 14.39
N LEU A 321 30.23 -1.11 15.31
CA LEU A 321 30.05 0.32 15.01
C LEU A 321 31.43 0.98 14.84
N ASN A 322 31.76 1.32 13.59
CA ASN A 322 32.90 2.18 13.29
C ASN A 322 32.57 3.64 13.57
N ASN A 323 33.60 4.49 13.78
CA ASN A 323 33.44 5.93 14.02
C ASN A 323 32.68 6.70 12.91
N SER A 324 32.37 6.05 11.78
CA SER A 324 31.55 6.58 10.70
C SER A 324 30.05 6.25 10.86
N ASP A 325 29.69 5.33 11.77
CA ASP A 325 28.31 4.89 11.95
C ASP A 325 27.62 5.86 12.91
N LYS A 326 26.67 6.61 12.36
CA LYS A 326 26.00 7.70 13.08
C LYS A 326 24.92 7.14 13.98
N VAL A 327 25.13 7.17 15.29
CA VAL A 327 24.08 6.93 16.30
C VAL A 327 23.47 8.26 16.69
N VAL A 328 22.17 8.44 16.47
CA VAL A 328 21.42 9.60 16.96
C VAL A 328 20.60 9.15 18.18
N ALA A 329 21.02 9.53 19.38
CA ALA A 329 20.24 9.39 20.60
C ALA A 329 19.67 10.76 20.99
N ILE A 330 18.35 10.92 20.90
CA ILE A 330 17.67 12.18 21.23
C ILE A 330 16.68 11.92 22.38
N GLY A 331 16.84 12.60 23.50
CA GLY A 331 15.89 12.56 24.61
C GLY A 331 16.51 12.87 25.97
N SER A 332 15.68 12.97 27.02
CA SER A 332 16.16 13.11 28.40
C SER A 332 16.51 11.73 28.98
N THR A 333 17.51 11.65 29.84
CA THR A 333 17.90 10.41 30.52
C THR A 333 16.78 9.76 31.35
N LYS A 334 15.68 10.47 31.58
CA LYS A 334 14.50 9.95 32.30
C LYS A 334 13.46 9.33 31.38
N THR A 335 13.52 9.62 30.04
CA THR A 335 12.53 9.19 29.06
C THR A 335 13.07 8.23 28.01
N ILE A 336 14.40 8.07 27.92
CA ILE A 336 15.05 7.13 27.01
C ILE A 336 15.24 5.81 27.72
N SER A 337 14.61 4.75 27.21
CA SER A 337 14.92 3.37 27.61
C SER A 337 15.61 2.65 26.45
N TYR A 338 16.79 2.11 26.70
CA TYR A 338 17.55 1.32 25.75
C TYR A 338 17.11 -0.13 25.86
N ASN A 339 16.35 -0.62 24.91
CA ASN A 339 15.96 -2.03 24.84
C ASN A 339 16.48 -2.62 23.53
N PHE A 340 17.25 -3.69 23.63
CA PHE A 340 17.49 -4.55 22.47
C PHE A 340 16.16 -5.19 22.06
N GLN A 341 15.94 -5.35 20.76
CA GLN A 341 14.77 -6.06 20.30
C GLN A 341 14.80 -7.49 20.83
N THR A 342 13.85 -7.82 21.69
CA THR A 342 13.76 -9.14 22.28
C THR A 342 13.27 -10.16 21.26
N THR A 343 13.59 -11.46 21.47
CA THR A 343 13.03 -12.54 20.67
C THR A 343 11.50 -12.51 20.60
N SER A 344 10.84 -12.06 21.66
CA SER A 344 9.37 -11.92 21.70
C SER A 344 8.88 -10.77 20.81
N GLU A 345 9.62 -9.67 20.71
CA GLU A 345 9.30 -8.56 19.81
C GLU A 345 9.56 -8.94 18.34
N MET A 346 10.63 -9.65 18.05
CA MET A 346 10.88 -10.22 16.72
C MET A 346 9.71 -11.12 16.28
N MET A 347 9.23 -12.00 17.16
CA MET A 347 8.08 -12.85 16.85
C MET A 347 6.79 -12.06 16.66
N SER A 348 6.56 -11.01 17.44
CA SER A 348 5.38 -10.16 17.30
C SER A 348 5.37 -9.38 15.97
N ASN A 349 6.56 -9.09 15.44
CA ASN A 349 6.76 -8.38 14.19
C ASN A 349 7.11 -9.32 13.02
N TYR A 350 6.96 -10.63 13.20
CA TYR A 350 7.40 -11.65 12.24
C TYR A 350 6.95 -11.36 10.81
N PHE A 351 5.64 -11.22 10.57
CA PHE A 351 5.13 -11.00 9.22
C PHE A 351 5.67 -9.73 8.59
N LYS A 352 5.81 -8.66 9.37
CA LYS A 352 6.39 -7.42 8.89
C LYS A 352 7.87 -7.56 8.53
N ILE A 353 8.64 -8.31 9.32
CA ILE A 353 10.06 -8.61 9.04
C ILE A 353 10.18 -9.43 7.76
N ILE A 354 9.31 -10.45 7.58
CA ILE A 354 9.28 -11.29 6.38
C ILE A 354 8.88 -10.48 5.14
N GLU A 355 7.79 -9.71 5.23
CA GLU A 355 7.26 -8.90 4.12
C GLU A 355 8.24 -7.81 3.66
N GLU A 356 8.96 -7.20 4.59
CA GLU A 356 9.94 -6.14 4.31
C GLU A 356 11.34 -6.69 3.98
N GLU A 357 11.57 -8.01 4.09
CA GLU A 357 12.89 -8.66 3.99
C GLU A 357 13.96 -7.96 4.84
N ASN A 358 13.59 -7.56 6.05
CA ASN A 358 14.44 -6.76 6.92
C ASN A 358 15.50 -7.59 7.62
N SER A 359 16.56 -7.94 6.88
CA SER A 359 17.68 -8.76 7.38
C SER A 359 18.47 -8.12 8.53
N GLN A 360 18.49 -6.79 8.60
CA GLN A 360 19.24 -6.08 9.66
C GLN A 360 18.69 -6.39 11.06
N LEU A 361 17.36 -6.53 11.22
CA LEU A 361 16.76 -6.92 12.48
C LEU A 361 17.17 -8.33 12.93
N LEU A 362 17.58 -9.17 11.99
CA LEU A 362 17.90 -10.57 12.23
C LEU A 362 19.38 -10.81 12.58
N LYS A 363 20.29 -9.86 12.29
CA LYS A 363 21.71 -9.96 12.62
C LYS A 363 22.00 -10.09 14.13
N LEU A 364 21.06 -9.63 14.96
CA LEU A 364 21.18 -9.74 16.41
C LEU A 364 20.73 -11.11 16.97
N ILE A 365 20.23 -12.03 16.16
CA ILE A 365 19.74 -13.34 16.61
C ILE A 365 20.86 -14.12 17.32
N ASP A 366 22.08 -14.06 16.80
CA ASP A 366 23.23 -14.78 17.38
C ASP A 366 23.64 -14.27 18.75
N LYS A 367 23.27 -13.04 19.11
CA LYS A 367 23.50 -12.47 20.45
C LYS A 367 22.44 -12.88 21.47
N HIS A 368 21.28 -13.34 21.00
CA HIS A 368 20.25 -13.83 21.89
C HIS A 368 20.53 -15.26 22.35
N SER A 369 20.33 -15.50 23.66
CA SER A 369 20.27 -16.84 24.21
C SER A 369 18.84 -17.38 24.02
N ILE A 370 18.62 -18.16 22.96
CA ILE A 370 17.33 -18.81 22.70
C ILE A 370 17.41 -20.22 23.27
N ALA A 371 16.75 -20.43 24.41
CA ALA A 371 16.73 -21.76 25.06
C ALA A 371 15.90 -22.76 24.21
N SER A 372 16.25 -24.05 24.32
CA SER A 372 15.52 -25.12 23.62
C SER A 372 14.03 -25.19 24.02
N THR A 373 13.68 -24.64 25.20
CA THR A 373 12.31 -24.52 25.68
C THR A 373 11.52 -23.35 25.08
N GLN A 374 12.17 -22.44 24.33
CA GLN A 374 11.53 -21.29 23.70
C GLN A 374 11.11 -21.59 22.27
N TYR A 375 9.98 -21.02 21.82
CA TYR A 375 9.58 -20.99 20.43
C TYR A 375 10.27 -19.82 19.72
N PHE A 376 10.75 -20.05 18.49
CA PHE A 376 11.37 -19.01 17.66
C PHE A 376 11.28 -19.38 16.16
N PRO A 377 10.71 -18.54 15.29
CA PRO A 377 10.41 -18.85 13.89
C PRO A 377 11.68 -18.69 13.03
N ILE A 378 12.62 -19.62 13.11
CA ILE A 378 13.94 -19.51 12.48
C ILE A 378 13.91 -19.80 10.98
N TYR A 379 12.94 -20.58 10.46
CA TYR A 379 12.95 -21.01 9.06
C TYR A 379 12.73 -19.83 8.09
N GLY A 380 11.76 -18.99 8.32
CA GLY A 380 11.53 -17.78 7.53
C GLY A 380 12.61 -16.72 7.75
N PHE A 381 13.09 -16.57 8.98
CA PHE A 381 14.15 -15.61 9.28
C PHE A 381 15.48 -15.97 8.61
N SER A 382 15.87 -17.26 8.59
CA SER A 382 17.10 -17.68 7.92
C SER A 382 17.03 -17.54 6.41
N ARG A 383 15.83 -17.56 5.81
CA ARG A 383 15.68 -17.30 4.39
C ARG A 383 16.03 -15.85 4.02
N ILE A 384 15.75 -14.88 4.91
CA ILE A 384 16.01 -13.46 4.68
C ILE A 384 17.44 -13.08 5.08
N CYS A 385 17.98 -13.72 6.11
CA CYS A 385 19.30 -13.43 6.65
C CYS A 385 20.15 -14.69 6.68
N SER A 386 21.07 -14.83 5.72
CA SER A 386 22.02 -15.95 5.61
C SER A 386 23.14 -15.90 6.65
N ASP A 387 23.32 -14.75 7.34
CA ASP A 387 24.43 -14.52 8.27
C ASP A 387 24.15 -15.02 9.69
N ILE A 388 23.07 -15.81 9.91
CA ILE A 388 22.74 -16.37 11.22
C ILE A 388 23.59 -17.60 11.52
N HIS A 389 24.62 -17.46 12.33
CA HIS A 389 25.55 -18.57 12.66
C HIS A 389 24.90 -19.73 13.42
N LYS A 390 23.86 -19.44 14.22
CA LYS A 390 23.14 -20.45 15.01
C LYS A 390 21.98 -21.12 14.26
N GLU A 391 21.82 -20.86 12.97
CA GLU A 391 20.68 -21.33 12.17
C GLU A 391 20.42 -22.83 12.31
N ALA A 392 21.43 -23.66 12.01
CA ALA A 392 21.29 -25.12 12.03
C ALA A 392 20.88 -25.66 13.42
N VAL A 393 21.44 -25.08 14.49
CA VAL A 393 21.10 -25.45 15.85
C VAL A 393 19.66 -25.06 16.19
N LEU A 394 19.26 -23.85 15.83
CA LEU A 394 17.91 -23.33 16.09
C LEU A 394 16.86 -24.09 15.27
N LYS A 395 17.11 -24.39 13.99
CA LYS A 395 16.22 -25.20 13.16
C LYS A 395 15.96 -26.57 13.78
N ARG A 396 17.03 -27.28 14.21
CA ARG A 396 16.91 -28.57 14.89
C ARG A 396 16.09 -28.45 16.19
N GLN A 397 16.43 -27.51 17.05
CA GLN A 397 15.73 -27.28 18.32
C GLN A 397 14.22 -26.99 18.11
N GLN A 398 13.89 -26.17 17.13
CA GLN A 398 12.49 -25.85 16.86
C GLN A 398 11.75 -27.05 16.30
N LYS A 399 12.35 -27.83 15.39
CA LYS A 399 11.74 -29.04 14.85
C LYS A 399 11.44 -30.05 15.96
N GLU A 400 12.45 -30.40 16.77
CA GLU A 400 12.29 -31.33 17.89
C GLU A 400 11.19 -30.90 18.86
N LYS A 401 11.09 -29.59 19.12
CA LYS A 401 10.07 -29.02 19.99
C LYS A 401 8.67 -29.13 19.40
N LEU A 402 8.52 -28.88 18.09
CA LEU A 402 7.24 -28.98 17.40
C LEU A 402 6.79 -30.44 17.29
N ASP A 403 7.71 -31.36 16.96
CA ASP A 403 7.43 -32.80 16.90
C ASP A 403 6.94 -33.31 18.27
N HIS A 404 7.67 -32.98 19.33
CA HIS A 404 7.27 -33.37 20.70
C HIS A 404 5.89 -32.81 21.09
N PHE A 405 5.60 -31.57 20.78
CA PHE A 405 4.27 -31.00 21.07
C PHE A 405 3.16 -31.75 20.32
N ILE A 406 3.36 -32.07 19.05
CA ILE A 406 2.36 -32.83 18.25
C ILE A 406 2.13 -34.23 18.76
N GLU A 407 3.15 -34.89 19.25
CA GLU A 407 3.02 -36.22 19.86
C GLU A 407 2.13 -36.19 21.12
N GLU A 408 2.33 -35.17 21.97
CA GLU A 408 1.64 -34.98 23.23
C GLU A 408 0.23 -34.38 23.12
N ILE A 409 -0.16 -33.90 21.94
CA ILE A 409 -1.44 -33.20 21.75
C ILE A 409 -2.62 -34.10 22.07
N ASN A 410 -3.60 -33.56 22.78
CA ASN A 410 -4.77 -34.32 23.21
C ASN A 410 -5.53 -34.92 22.01
N ARG A 411 -5.98 -36.16 22.12
CA ARG A 411 -6.76 -36.87 21.07
C ARG A 411 -7.99 -36.06 20.62
N ARG A 412 -8.63 -35.30 21.51
CA ARG A 412 -9.80 -34.48 21.21
C ARG A 412 -9.48 -33.31 20.22
N CYS A 413 -8.22 -32.94 20.12
CA CYS A 413 -7.77 -31.94 19.17
C CYS A 413 -7.41 -32.52 17.79
N LYS A 414 -7.36 -33.86 17.66
CA LYS A 414 -6.91 -34.58 16.46
C LYS A 414 -8.06 -34.87 15.49
N ASN A 415 -8.92 -33.88 15.26
CA ASN A 415 -10.02 -33.96 14.31
C ASN A 415 -9.63 -33.32 12.95
N ASN A 416 -10.44 -33.63 11.93
CA ASN A 416 -10.28 -32.96 10.61
C ASN A 416 -11.19 -31.75 10.56
N TYR A 417 -10.61 -30.59 10.36
CA TYR A 417 -11.31 -29.33 10.18
C TYR A 417 -10.95 -28.71 8.84
N SER A 418 -11.91 -28.09 8.17
CA SER A 418 -11.71 -27.42 6.90
C SER A 418 -11.38 -25.93 7.05
N SER A 419 -11.53 -25.35 8.25
CA SER A 419 -11.25 -23.94 8.52
C SER A 419 -10.98 -23.68 10.01
N ILE A 420 -10.28 -22.60 10.32
CA ILE A 420 -10.06 -22.14 11.70
C ILE A 420 -11.39 -21.77 12.34
N GLN A 421 -12.31 -21.17 11.60
CA GLN A 421 -13.62 -20.82 12.14
C GLN A 421 -14.38 -22.06 12.62
N SER A 422 -14.34 -23.17 11.87
CA SER A 422 -14.98 -24.42 12.27
C SER A 422 -14.41 -25.01 13.58
N ILE A 423 -13.12 -24.74 13.87
CA ILE A 423 -12.51 -25.13 15.16
C ILE A 423 -12.98 -24.19 16.27
N LEU A 424 -13.09 -22.90 16.00
CA LEU A 424 -13.52 -21.92 17.00
C LEU A 424 -14.98 -22.09 17.38
N ASP A 425 -15.80 -22.53 16.46
CA ASP A 425 -17.26 -22.76 16.66
C ASP A 425 -17.59 -24.16 17.23
N ASP A 426 -16.61 -25.09 17.28
CA ASP A 426 -16.85 -26.45 17.80
C ASP A 426 -17.03 -26.43 19.33
N GLU A 427 -18.26 -26.67 19.78
CA GLU A 427 -18.63 -26.73 21.20
C GLU A 427 -18.10 -27.99 21.91
N ASN A 428 -17.67 -29.01 21.15
CA ASN A 428 -17.11 -30.25 21.73
C ASN A 428 -15.66 -30.08 22.20
N ILE A 429 -14.99 -28.98 21.77
CA ILE A 429 -13.65 -28.65 22.20
C ILE A 429 -13.71 -27.42 23.12
N SER A 430 -13.21 -27.58 24.35
CA SER A 430 -13.09 -26.42 25.24
C SER A 430 -12.15 -25.36 24.70
N ASP A 431 -12.39 -24.09 25.04
CA ASP A 431 -11.59 -22.95 24.58
C ASP A 431 -10.09 -23.10 24.83
N THR A 432 -9.73 -23.81 25.91
CA THR A 432 -8.34 -24.11 26.26
C THR A 432 -7.63 -24.95 25.20
N TYR A 433 -8.37 -25.83 24.50
CA TYR A 433 -7.83 -26.74 23.49
C TYR A 433 -7.98 -26.26 22.03
N LYS A 434 -8.72 -25.17 21.78
CA LYS A 434 -8.95 -24.68 20.43
C LYS A 434 -7.63 -24.33 19.70
N ASN A 435 -6.69 -23.67 20.41
CA ASN A 435 -5.37 -23.39 19.84
C ASN A 435 -4.55 -24.65 19.54
N ASP A 436 -4.74 -25.72 20.30
CA ASP A 436 -4.06 -26.98 20.06
C ASP A 436 -4.69 -27.72 18.86
N ALA A 437 -6.02 -27.61 18.66
CA ALA A 437 -6.69 -28.10 17.46
C ALA A 437 -6.28 -27.33 16.20
N ILE A 438 -6.10 -26.00 16.29
CA ILE A 438 -5.54 -25.20 15.19
C ILE A 438 -4.10 -25.66 14.87
N ALA A 439 -3.27 -25.90 15.89
CA ALA A 439 -1.92 -26.41 15.72
C ALA A 439 -1.92 -27.78 15.00
N TRP A 440 -2.84 -28.67 15.36
CA TRP A 440 -3.03 -29.97 14.69
C TRP A 440 -3.42 -29.79 13.22
N GLY A 441 -4.35 -28.87 12.92
CA GLY A 441 -4.77 -28.54 11.56
C GLY A 441 -3.64 -27.99 10.68
N ILE A 442 -2.81 -27.09 11.23
CA ILE A 442 -1.61 -26.57 10.55
C ILE A 442 -0.63 -27.69 10.25
N TRP A 443 -0.32 -28.53 11.27
CA TRP A 443 0.66 -29.61 11.13
C TRP A 443 0.28 -30.61 10.05
N ASN A 444 -1.00 -30.95 9.93
CA ASN A 444 -1.52 -31.92 8.98
C ASN A 444 -2.00 -31.30 7.65
N ASN A 445 -1.68 -30.05 7.36
CA ASN A 445 -2.05 -29.32 6.13
C ASN A 445 -3.58 -29.32 5.87
N GLN A 446 -4.38 -29.28 6.94
CA GLN A 446 -5.86 -29.23 6.86
C GLN A 446 -6.38 -27.80 6.66
N LEU A 447 -5.60 -26.81 7.09
CA LEU A 447 -5.90 -25.39 7.01
C LEU A 447 -5.06 -24.75 5.90
N SER A 448 -5.66 -23.83 5.15
CA SER A 448 -4.93 -23.13 4.11
C SER A 448 -3.90 -22.17 4.70
N GLU A 449 -2.80 -21.97 3.98
CA GLU A 449 -1.70 -21.08 4.41
C GLU A 449 -2.20 -19.65 4.62
N ASP A 450 -3.01 -19.13 3.70
CA ASP A 450 -3.55 -17.76 3.74
C ASP A 450 -4.48 -17.58 4.97
N GLU A 451 -5.30 -18.57 5.30
CA GLU A 451 -6.17 -18.50 6.47
C GLU A 451 -5.36 -18.46 7.77
N VAL A 452 -4.34 -19.33 7.88
CA VAL A 452 -3.45 -19.36 9.05
C VAL A 452 -2.66 -18.06 9.19
N GLU A 453 -2.14 -17.53 8.10
CA GLU A 453 -1.41 -16.27 8.08
C GLU A 453 -2.30 -15.13 8.56
N ASN A 454 -3.51 -15.01 8.00
CA ASN A 454 -4.47 -13.98 8.38
C ASN A 454 -4.88 -14.10 9.87
N TYR A 455 -5.11 -15.32 10.35
CA TYR A 455 -5.42 -15.56 11.76
C TYR A 455 -4.28 -15.11 12.68
N LEU A 456 -3.02 -15.44 12.33
CA LEU A 456 -1.84 -15.04 13.11
C LEU A 456 -1.57 -13.52 13.06
N LYS A 457 -1.79 -12.88 11.93
CA LYS A 457 -1.67 -11.42 11.80
C LYS A 457 -2.62 -10.69 12.74
N ASN A 458 -3.83 -11.20 12.90
CA ASN A 458 -4.90 -10.62 13.72
C ASN A 458 -4.94 -11.15 15.16
N PHE A 459 -3.98 -11.97 15.58
CA PHE A 459 -3.97 -12.56 16.92
C PHE A 459 -3.81 -11.48 18.01
N VAL A 460 -4.77 -11.43 18.96
CA VAL A 460 -4.90 -10.34 19.94
C VAL A 460 -3.66 -10.20 20.84
N ASN A 461 -3.10 -11.31 21.33
CA ASN A 461 -1.93 -11.28 22.23
C ASN A 461 -0.74 -12.04 21.65
N LYS A 462 0.07 -11.37 20.85
CA LYS A 462 1.25 -11.94 20.20
C LYS A 462 2.41 -12.31 21.15
N LYS A 463 2.32 -12.01 22.45
CA LYS A 463 3.31 -12.41 23.46
C LYS A 463 2.99 -13.75 24.11
N ASN A 464 1.80 -14.27 23.92
CA ASN A 464 1.33 -15.49 24.52
C ASN A 464 1.98 -16.75 23.88
N THR A 465 2.08 -17.83 24.64
CA THR A 465 2.72 -19.08 24.20
C THR A 465 1.96 -19.75 23.05
N HIS A 466 0.64 -19.65 22.99
CA HIS A 466 -0.16 -20.21 21.90
C HIS A 466 0.18 -19.53 20.56
N TYR A 467 0.22 -18.19 20.55
CA TYR A 467 0.66 -17.45 19.36
C TYR A 467 2.05 -17.89 18.90
N LYS A 468 3.03 -17.90 19.82
CA LYS A 468 4.42 -18.27 19.51
C LYS A 468 4.54 -19.66 18.92
N ARG A 469 3.76 -20.61 19.44
CA ARG A 469 3.71 -21.99 18.95
C ARG A 469 3.11 -22.08 17.55
N LEU A 470 1.94 -21.49 17.36
CA LEU A 470 1.25 -21.48 16.06
C LEU A 470 2.10 -20.80 15.00
N LEU A 471 2.75 -19.68 15.35
CA LEU A 471 3.67 -18.98 14.48
C LEU A 471 4.84 -19.86 14.04
N CYS A 472 5.49 -20.58 14.98
CA CYS A 472 6.59 -21.48 14.65
C CYS A 472 6.15 -22.68 13.80
N MET A 473 4.93 -23.18 13.99
CA MET A 473 4.37 -24.22 13.12
C MET A 473 4.14 -23.70 11.69
N PHE A 474 3.53 -22.54 11.58
CA PHE A 474 3.35 -21.88 10.30
C PHE A 474 4.70 -21.63 9.59
N ASP A 475 5.66 -21.06 10.31
CA ASP A 475 7.02 -20.82 9.83
C ASP A 475 7.69 -22.11 9.31
N TYR A 476 7.61 -23.18 10.09
CA TYR A 476 8.15 -24.49 9.70
C TYR A 476 7.46 -25.02 8.44
N LYS A 477 6.12 -25.05 8.41
CA LYS A 477 5.36 -25.61 7.28
C LYS A 477 5.57 -24.83 6.00
N LYS A 478 5.72 -23.53 6.10
CA LYS A 478 5.90 -22.64 4.93
C LYS A 478 7.33 -22.67 4.38
N TYR A 479 8.35 -22.80 5.23
CA TYR A 479 9.73 -22.54 4.83
C TYR A 479 10.71 -23.70 5.05
N ALA A 480 10.30 -24.83 5.65
CA ALA A 480 11.23 -25.95 5.89
C ALA A 480 11.62 -26.71 4.62
N ASP A 481 10.72 -26.83 3.65
CA ASP A 481 10.91 -27.62 2.43
C ASP A 481 11.46 -26.78 1.24
N THR A 482 11.83 -25.53 1.47
CA THR A 482 12.32 -24.58 0.42
C THR A 482 13.86 -24.50 0.37
N VAL A 483 14.57 -25.48 0.96
CA VAL A 483 16.04 -25.58 0.94
C VAL A 483 16.48 -26.71 0.02
#